data_96e629f5f761e8a448ebd1100829395b
#
_entry.id   96e629f5f761e8a448ebd1100829395b
#
_cell.length_a   1.000
_cell.length_b   1.000
_cell.length_c   1.000
_cell.angle_alpha   90.00
_cell.angle_beta   90.00
_cell.angle_gamma   90.00
#
_symmetry.space_group_name_H-M   'P 1'
#
loop_
_entity.id
_entity.type
_entity.pdbx_description
1 polymer ?
#
loop_
_entity_poly.entity_id
_entity_poly.type
_entity_poly.pdbx_seq_one_letter_code
_entity_poly.pdbx_strand_id
1 'polypeptide(L)'
;MTMTRRISALLPILCLTMTTAAQTLSLDSCRSMAVGNNRQLAATRMQGDIALNLKKAARTKYLPHVTAIGGYELTSRRISILSKAQQGMLNSIGTTIAGGMAGSMADCLTEFVTQGIITPEAAMKMQQTLGQQAGSLAEAGNQYGQAITEAFKTDTRQIFAGSVIVTQPLYMGGALTAANRMADIGERMAADNLEKMTEDIIYETDHNYWLVVSLSHKLRLARSFNKLVGRLDSDVRKMIKEGVATKADGLKVAVRLNESEMAVTKAENGLALAKMLLCQMCGMPLDSNITLADENSDDITATGRQEELGNETTDHLPDDRTAIEGRAETRLLTGTVDLARAATKMARAANLPQAMVTGGYIVTNPNLYDSFHRSFAGMWNIGLMVRVPVWNWMEGAYRIRAAKAATTMAEYELTDAKEKMELQINQQRFKVKEANRKLAMAEKNIKSAEENLRCANIGFKEGVISSTDVLGAQTAWYEAQSQKIDAEVEARMSHLGLRKALGVIGK
;
A
#
# COMPACT_ATOMS: atom_id res chain seq x y z
N MET A 1 3.37 -6.90 67.62
CA MET A 1 4.08 -5.63 67.87
C MET A 1 5.03 -5.50 66.70
N THR A 2 4.88 -4.60 65.77
CA THR A 2 4.55 -3.18 65.75
C THR A 2 4.06 -2.76 64.35
N MET A 3 2.94 -2.15 64.35
CA MET A 3 2.51 -0.89 63.71
C MET A 3 2.92 -0.59 62.26
N THR A 4 1.95 -0.81 61.41
CA THR A 4 1.77 -0.23 60.07
C THR A 4 1.57 1.27 60.11
N ARG A 5 2.40 2.05 59.42
CA ARG A 5 2.11 3.45 59.09
C ARG A 5 1.65 3.54 57.64
N ARG A 6 0.36 3.80 57.45
CA ARG A 6 -0.24 4.23 56.19
C ARG A 6 0.14 5.72 55.98
N ILE A 7 0.90 5.99 54.91
CA ILE A 7 1.06 7.33 54.38
C ILE A 7 0.15 7.46 53.17
N SER A 8 -0.98 8.10 53.36
CA SER A 8 -1.86 8.55 52.26
C SER A 8 -1.21 9.77 51.60
N ALA A 9 -0.56 9.57 50.43
CA ALA A 9 -0.14 10.67 49.59
C ALA A 9 -1.35 11.11 48.76
N LEU A 10 -1.98 12.23 49.13
CA LEU A 10 -2.88 13.01 48.28
C LEU A 10 -2.07 13.53 47.10
N LEU A 11 -2.24 12.95 45.92
CA LEU A 11 -1.81 13.50 44.65
C LEU A 11 -2.85 14.58 44.26
N PRO A 12 -2.52 15.85 44.11
CA PRO A 12 -3.43 16.80 43.50
C PRO A 12 -3.53 16.42 41.99
N ILE A 13 -4.75 16.04 41.57
CA ILE A 13 -5.13 15.95 40.18
C ILE A 13 -5.07 17.37 39.63
N LEU A 14 -3.94 17.73 39.05
CA LEU A 14 -3.78 18.92 38.24
C LEU A 14 -4.54 18.67 36.92
N CYS A 15 -5.84 18.99 36.89
CA CYS A 15 -6.58 19.15 35.67
C CYS A 15 -5.90 20.25 34.86
N LEU A 16 -4.94 19.90 34.02
CA LEU A 16 -4.55 20.76 32.91
C LEU A 16 -5.78 20.88 32.02
N THR A 17 -6.53 21.95 32.19
CA THR A 17 -7.44 22.47 31.16
C THR A 17 -6.54 22.81 29.97
N MET A 18 -6.35 21.86 29.07
CA MET A 18 -5.81 22.15 27.75
C MET A 18 -6.82 23.08 27.09
N THR A 19 -6.55 24.39 27.18
CA THR A 19 -7.13 25.34 26.23
C THR A 19 -6.83 24.81 24.87
N THR A 20 -7.88 24.43 24.14
CA THR A 20 -7.79 24.04 22.71
C THR A 20 -7.43 25.31 21.91
N ALA A 21 -6.19 25.78 22.07
CA ALA A 21 -5.62 26.70 21.12
C ALA A 21 -5.64 25.98 19.78
N ALA A 22 -6.26 26.57 18.76
CA ALA A 22 -6.26 26.02 17.42
C ALA A 22 -4.80 25.76 17.03
N GLN A 23 -4.46 24.49 16.78
CA GLN A 23 -3.11 24.08 16.45
C GLN A 23 -2.80 24.55 15.02
N THR A 24 -1.89 25.52 14.90
CA THR A 24 -1.48 26.00 13.58
C THR A 24 -0.52 24.97 12.96
N LEU A 25 -0.93 24.35 11.86
CA LEU A 25 -0.18 23.32 11.17
C LEU A 25 0.46 23.88 9.90
N SER A 26 1.77 23.69 9.76
CA SER A 26 2.48 23.90 8.50
C SER A 26 2.37 22.67 7.60
N LEU A 27 2.65 22.84 6.31
CA LEU A 27 2.67 21.74 5.34
C LEU A 27 3.62 20.63 5.79
N ASP A 28 4.84 20.96 6.23
CA ASP A 28 5.83 19.98 6.67
C ASP A 28 5.42 19.28 7.97
N SER A 29 4.70 19.96 8.86
CA SER A 29 4.12 19.33 10.05
C SER A 29 3.05 18.31 9.64
N CYS A 30 2.20 18.63 8.66
CA CYS A 30 1.20 17.69 8.12
C CYS A 30 1.84 16.50 7.45
N ARG A 31 2.89 16.70 6.61
CA ARG A 31 3.67 15.62 5.99
C ARG A 31 4.28 14.68 7.03
N SER A 32 4.94 15.24 8.05
CA SER A 32 5.59 14.43 9.10
C SER A 32 4.58 13.64 9.92
N MET A 33 3.43 14.23 10.27
CA MET A 33 2.34 13.54 10.96
C MET A 33 1.72 12.45 10.08
N ALA A 34 1.47 12.72 8.80
CA ALA A 34 0.92 11.73 7.88
C ALA A 34 1.87 10.54 7.72
N VAL A 35 3.17 10.77 7.51
CA VAL A 35 4.18 9.70 7.43
C VAL A 35 4.33 8.95 8.75
N GLY A 36 4.18 9.63 9.90
CA GLY A 36 4.29 9.01 11.22
C GLY A 36 3.06 8.20 11.64
N ASN A 37 1.87 8.73 11.40
CA ASN A 37 0.63 8.25 12.02
C ASN A 37 -0.34 7.57 11.03
N ASN A 38 -0.09 7.63 9.73
CA ASN A 38 -0.99 7.05 8.73
C ASN A 38 -1.05 5.53 8.86
N ARG A 39 -2.26 4.99 9.04
CA ARG A 39 -2.49 3.55 9.24
C ARG A 39 -2.15 2.71 8.01
N GLN A 40 -2.35 3.25 6.82
CA GLN A 40 -2.02 2.56 5.58
C GLN A 40 -0.50 2.40 5.45
N LEU A 41 0.27 3.43 5.79
CA LEU A 41 1.73 3.35 5.79
C LEU A 41 2.24 2.41 6.91
N ALA A 42 1.61 2.42 8.09
CA ALA A 42 1.92 1.46 9.14
C ALA A 42 1.68 0.01 8.68
N ALA A 43 0.57 -0.26 7.98
CA ALA A 43 0.31 -1.56 7.39
C ALA A 43 1.37 -1.95 6.34
N THR A 44 1.80 -1.02 5.50
CA THR A 44 2.86 -1.26 4.51
C THR A 44 4.22 -1.53 5.17
N ARG A 45 4.53 -0.91 6.31
CA ARG A 45 5.73 -1.25 7.10
C ARG A 45 5.69 -2.69 7.60
N MET A 46 4.52 -3.16 8.07
CA MET A 46 4.34 -4.57 8.47
C MET A 46 4.54 -5.54 7.31
N GLN A 47 4.25 -5.14 6.06
CA GLN A 47 4.56 -5.94 4.88
C GLN A 47 6.09 -6.16 4.75
N GLY A 48 6.89 -5.15 5.05
CA GLY A 48 8.35 -5.29 5.12
C GLY A 48 8.78 -6.34 6.15
N ASP A 49 8.19 -6.30 7.36
CA ASP A 49 8.48 -7.28 8.41
C ASP A 49 8.07 -8.70 8.01
N ILE A 50 6.92 -8.85 7.33
CA ILE A 50 6.47 -10.12 6.77
C ILE A 50 7.49 -10.63 5.75
N ALA A 51 7.89 -9.82 4.78
CA ALA A 51 8.85 -10.19 3.75
C ALA A 51 10.21 -10.59 4.34
N LEU A 52 10.70 -9.87 5.35
CA LEU A 52 11.92 -10.21 6.08
C LEU A 52 11.81 -11.58 6.79
N ASN A 53 10.70 -11.85 7.45
CA ASN A 53 10.48 -13.12 8.13
C ASN A 53 10.33 -14.29 7.14
N LEU A 54 9.70 -14.06 5.99
CA LEU A 54 9.63 -15.05 4.91
C LEU A 54 10.98 -15.34 4.30
N LYS A 55 11.85 -14.34 4.15
CA LYS A 55 13.25 -14.53 3.75
C LYS A 55 14.01 -15.38 4.77
N LYS A 56 13.86 -15.11 6.08
CA LYS A 56 14.44 -15.95 7.13
C LYS A 56 13.91 -17.37 7.04
N ALA A 57 12.61 -17.57 6.90
CA ALA A 57 11.97 -18.88 6.73
C ALA A 57 12.45 -19.62 5.48
N ALA A 58 12.67 -18.92 4.35
CA ALA A 58 13.25 -19.52 3.15
C ALA A 58 14.69 -20.05 3.41
N ARG A 59 15.49 -19.33 4.18
CA ARG A 59 16.87 -19.73 4.54
C ARG A 59 16.91 -20.96 5.43
N THR A 60 15.92 -21.14 6.33
CA THR A 60 15.86 -22.34 7.18
C THR A 60 15.68 -23.63 6.40
N LYS A 61 15.20 -23.57 5.14
CA LYS A 61 15.08 -24.74 4.28
C LYS A 61 16.39 -25.40 3.90
N TYR A 62 17.52 -24.74 4.11
CA TYR A 62 18.85 -25.35 4.00
C TYR A 62 19.25 -26.14 5.24
N LEU A 63 18.54 -25.98 6.36
CA LEU A 63 18.87 -26.64 7.63
C LEU A 63 18.18 -27.99 7.76
N PRO A 64 18.68 -28.88 8.64
CA PRO A 64 18.00 -30.14 8.93
C PRO A 64 16.61 -29.88 9.51
N HIS A 65 15.62 -30.58 8.98
CA HIS A 65 14.27 -30.60 9.53
C HIS A 65 14.10 -31.85 10.39
N VAL A 66 13.65 -31.66 11.63
CA VAL A 66 13.38 -32.73 12.58
C VAL A 66 11.88 -32.84 12.78
N THR A 67 11.34 -34.03 12.50
CA THR A 67 9.90 -34.30 12.65
C THR A 67 9.74 -35.53 13.54
N ALA A 68 8.92 -35.44 14.57
CA ALA A 68 8.53 -36.55 15.41
C ALA A 68 7.09 -36.97 15.05
N ILE A 69 6.92 -38.28 14.81
CA ILE A 69 5.60 -38.87 14.52
C ILE A 69 5.40 -40.03 15.48
N GLY A 70 4.25 -40.12 16.10
CA GLY A 70 3.88 -41.22 16.99
C GLY A 70 2.44 -41.64 16.76
N GLY A 71 2.21 -42.94 16.79
CA GLY A 71 0.87 -43.52 16.68
C GLY A 71 0.73 -44.71 17.63
N TYR A 72 -0.47 -44.86 18.19
CA TYR A 72 -0.87 -46.03 18.97
C TYR A 72 -2.17 -46.55 18.38
N GLU A 73 -2.22 -47.87 18.15
CA GLU A 73 -3.38 -48.49 17.55
C GLU A 73 -3.75 -49.81 18.22
N LEU A 74 -5.05 -50.00 18.39
CA LEU A 74 -5.67 -51.23 18.84
C LEU A 74 -6.30 -51.93 17.63
N THR A 75 -5.83 -53.16 17.33
CA THR A 75 -6.39 -53.96 16.24
C THR A 75 -7.21 -55.12 16.77
N SER A 76 -8.36 -55.42 16.17
CA SER A 76 -9.22 -56.55 16.51
C SER A 76 -8.72 -57.89 16.00
N ARG A 77 -7.79 -57.92 15.05
CA ARG A 77 -7.27 -59.13 14.42
C ARG A 77 -5.76 -59.10 14.32
N ARG A 78 -5.15 -60.25 14.35
CA ARG A 78 -3.70 -60.45 14.11
C ARG A 78 -3.41 -60.33 12.61
N ILE A 79 -3.21 -59.18 12.07
CA ILE A 79 -2.87 -59.01 10.66
C ILE A 79 -2.05 -57.73 10.53
N SER A 80 -0.76 -57.87 10.31
CA SER A 80 0.15 -56.79 10.04
C SER A 80 0.43 -55.80 11.20
N ILE A 81 1.67 -55.52 11.44
CA ILE A 81 2.19 -54.57 12.49
C ILE A 81 1.72 -53.17 12.27
N LEU A 82 1.47 -52.80 11.02
CA LEU A 82 0.97 -51.49 10.65
C LEU A 82 -0.47 -51.63 10.17
N SER A 83 -1.36 -50.88 10.77
CA SER A 83 -2.73 -50.76 10.29
C SER A 83 -2.79 -50.03 8.93
N LYS A 84 -3.92 -50.12 8.23
CA LYS A 84 -4.16 -49.32 7.03
C LYS A 84 -3.99 -47.83 7.26
N ALA A 85 -4.32 -47.32 8.45
CA ALA A 85 -4.15 -45.91 8.80
C ALA A 85 -2.69 -45.53 8.98
N GLN A 86 -1.89 -46.37 9.66
CA GLN A 86 -0.45 -46.16 9.81
C GLN A 86 0.33 -46.41 8.53
N GLN A 87 -0.08 -47.42 7.72
CA GLN A 87 0.41 -47.56 6.36
C GLN A 87 0.09 -46.31 5.55
N GLY A 88 -1.12 -45.77 5.72
CA GLY A 88 -1.50 -44.48 5.14
C GLY A 88 -0.61 -43.35 5.63
N MET A 89 -0.35 -43.23 6.94
CA MET A 89 0.53 -42.20 7.51
C MET A 89 1.99 -42.35 7.06
N LEU A 90 2.55 -43.55 7.07
CA LEU A 90 3.91 -43.82 6.59
C LEU A 90 4.00 -43.66 5.08
N ASN A 91 3.01 -44.13 4.33
CA ASN A 91 2.97 -43.95 2.88
C ASN A 91 2.71 -42.50 2.47
N SER A 92 2.11 -41.71 3.36
CA SER A 92 1.85 -40.27 3.15
C SER A 92 2.85 -39.35 3.87
N ILE A 93 3.90 -39.90 4.48
CA ILE A 93 4.89 -39.13 5.26
C ILE A 93 5.57 -38.07 4.38
N GLY A 94 5.88 -38.44 3.15
CA GLY A 94 6.39 -37.51 2.15
C GLY A 94 5.35 -36.46 1.79
N THR A 95 4.08 -36.84 1.68
CA THR A 95 2.97 -35.94 1.40
C THR A 95 2.73 -34.96 2.54
N THR A 96 2.85 -35.41 3.79
CA THR A 96 2.68 -34.55 4.98
C THR A 96 3.82 -33.53 5.11
N ILE A 97 5.07 -33.96 4.90
CA ILE A 97 6.24 -33.06 4.90
C ILE A 97 6.17 -32.08 3.75
N ALA A 98 5.88 -32.55 2.54
CA ALA A 98 5.77 -31.73 1.35
C ALA A 98 4.56 -30.78 1.42
N GLY A 99 3.43 -31.23 1.99
CA GLY A 99 2.24 -30.41 2.19
C GLY A 99 2.45 -29.28 3.19
N GLY A 100 3.16 -29.52 4.27
CA GLY A 100 3.55 -28.46 5.22
C GLY A 100 4.48 -27.43 4.58
N MET A 101 5.42 -27.87 3.74
CA MET A 101 6.31 -26.98 2.98
C MET A 101 5.56 -26.20 1.88
N ALA A 102 4.65 -26.85 1.17
CA ALA A 102 3.85 -26.21 0.12
C ALA A 102 2.81 -25.24 0.70
N GLY A 103 2.19 -25.59 1.83
CA GLY A 103 1.23 -24.73 2.52
C GLY A 103 1.84 -23.41 2.98
N SER A 104 2.92 -23.45 3.74
CA SER A 104 3.60 -22.25 4.20
C SER A 104 4.13 -21.35 3.06
N MET A 105 4.39 -21.96 1.90
CA MET A 105 4.84 -21.23 0.70
C MET A 105 3.64 -20.65 -0.08
N ALA A 106 2.50 -21.34 -0.11
CA ALA A 106 1.26 -20.84 -0.68
C ALA A 106 0.69 -19.67 0.12
N ASP A 107 0.74 -19.75 1.45
CA ASP A 107 0.37 -18.65 2.33
C ASP A 107 1.24 -17.42 2.07
N CYS A 108 2.54 -17.62 1.88
CA CYS A 108 3.51 -16.59 1.51
C CYS A 108 3.18 -15.93 0.15
N LEU A 109 2.84 -16.71 -0.86
CA LEU A 109 2.47 -16.20 -2.19
C LEU A 109 1.12 -15.47 -2.15
N THR A 110 0.16 -15.96 -1.37
CA THR A 110 -1.15 -15.32 -1.17
C THR A 110 -0.97 -13.96 -0.48
N GLU A 111 -0.08 -13.90 0.50
CA GLU A 111 0.29 -12.65 1.17
C GLU A 111 0.94 -11.65 0.20
N PHE A 112 1.88 -12.09 -0.66
CA PHE A 112 2.47 -11.23 -1.69
C PHE A 112 1.45 -10.73 -2.73
N VAL A 113 0.43 -11.52 -3.05
CA VAL A 113 -0.68 -11.08 -3.91
C VAL A 113 -1.57 -10.07 -3.22
N THR A 114 -1.97 -10.32 -1.97
CA THR A 114 -2.80 -9.40 -1.18
C THR A 114 -2.09 -8.06 -0.94
N GLN A 115 -0.78 -8.10 -0.87
CA GLN A 115 0.07 -6.93 -0.70
C GLN A 115 0.42 -6.23 -2.03
N GLY A 116 -0.05 -6.74 -3.16
CA GLY A 116 0.22 -6.16 -4.48
C GLY A 116 1.67 -6.25 -4.94
N ILE A 117 2.49 -7.10 -4.29
CA ILE A 117 3.90 -7.30 -4.62
C ILE A 117 4.07 -8.13 -5.90
N ILE A 118 3.17 -9.09 -6.12
CA ILE A 118 3.14 -9.93 -7.32
C ILE A 118 1.72 -10.01 -7.89
N THR A 119 1.61 -10.24 -9.19
CA THR A 119 0.30 -10.42 -9.82
C THR A 119 -0.33 -11.77 -9.42
N PRO A 120 -1.67 -11.89 -9.36
CA PRO A 120 -2.35 -13.15 -9.09
C PRO A 120 -1.95 -14.28 -10.06
N GLU A 121 -1.68 -13.94 -11.32
CA GLU A 121 -1.24 -14.91 -12.34
C GLU A 121 0.19 -15.40 -12.08
N ALA A 122 1.10 -14.54 -11.68
CA ALA A 122 2.45 -14.91 -11.29
C ALA A 122 2.42 -15.80 -10.04
N ALA A 123 1.59 -15.46 -9.05
CA ALA A 123 1.38 -16.26 -7.84
C ALA A 123 0.82 -17.65 -8.15
N MET A 124 -0.18 -17.75 -9.04
CA MET A 124 -0.74 -19.04 -9.47
C MET A 124 0.30 -19.92 -10.16
N LYS A 125 1.11 -19.37 -11.06
CA LYS A 125 2.18 -20.11 -11.73
C LYS A 125 3.28 -20.56 -10.77
N MET A 126 3.65 -19.70 -9.81
CA MET A 126 4.56 -20.04 -8.72
C MET A 126 3.99 -21.15 -7.84
N GLN A 127 2.74 -21.02 -7.43
CA GLN A 127 2.05 -22.03 -6.61
C GLN A 127 1.97 -23.37 -7.33
N GLN A 128 1.73 -23.38 -8.64
CA GLN A 128 1.70 -24.58 -9.44
C GLN A 128 3.10 -25.24 -9.53
N THR A 129 4.17 -24.46 -9.73
CA THR A 129 5.54 -24.96 -9.79
C THR A 129 6.01 -25.48 -8.43
N LEU A 130 5.67 -24.78 -7.35
CA LEU A 130 5.96 -25.17 -5.97
C LEU A 130 5.20 -26.44 -5.56
N GLY A 131 3.92 -26.52 -5.91
CA GLY A 131 3.09 -27.72 -5.66
C GLY A 131 3.64 -28.98 -6.31
N GLN A 132 4.29 -28.83 -7.46
CA GLN A 132 4.89 -29.97 -8.17
C GLN A 132 6.22 -30.40 -7.56
N GLN A 133 7.03 -29.48 -7.05
CA GLN A 133 8.26 -29.84 -6.33
C GLN A 133 7.96 -30.43 -4.95
N ALA A 134 6.92 -29.93 -4.28
CA ALA A 134 6.38 -30.57 -3.08
C ALA A 134 5.89 -31.99 -3.39
N GLY A 135 5.25 -32.19 -4.56
CA GLY A 135 4.84 -33.50 -5.06
C GLY A 135 6.00 -34.49 -5.24
N SER A 136 7.12 -34.02 -5.75
CA SER A 136 8.31 -34.86 -5.96
C SER A 136 9.01 -35.25 -4.64
N LEU A 137 9.02 -34.35 -3.67
CA LEU A 137 9.52 -34.63 -2.33
C LEU A 137 8.57 -35.60 -1.59
N ALA A 138 7.26 -35.43 -1.80
CA ALA A 138 6.23 -36.32 -1.30
C ALA A 138 6.40 -37.75 -1.83
N GLU A 139 6.61 -37.90 -3.13
CA GLU A 139 6.83 -39.25 -3.74
C GLU A 139 8.07 -39.94 -3.17
N ALA A 140 9.19 -39.25 -3.06
CA ALA A 140 10.39 -39.81 -2.50
C ALA A 140 10.23 -40.22 -1.03
N GLY A 141 9.57 -39.38 -0.22
CA GLY A 141 9.21 -39.70 1.17
C GLY A 141 8.23 -40.86 1.28
N ASN A 142 7.26 -40.92 0.38
CA ASN A 142 6.28 -42.02 0.34
C ASN A 142 6.89 -43.35 -0.07
N GLN A 143 7.87 -43.38 -1.00
CA GLN A 143 8.61 -44.60 -1.34
C GLN A 143 9.40 -45.15 -0.15
N TYR A 144 10.01 -44.25 0.63
CA TYR A 144 10.69 -44.63 1.90
C TYR A 144 9.69 -45.17 2.92
N GLY A 145 8.54 -44.54 3.07
CA GLY A 145 7.44 -44.99 3.91
C GLY A 145 6.91 -46.38 3.49
N GLN A 146 6.80 -46.64 2.18
CA GLN A 146 6.42 -47.96 1.65
C GLN A 146 7.47 -49.03 1.99
N ALA A 147 8.76 -48.74 1.85
CA ALA A 147 9.84 -49.68 2.20
C ALA A 147 9.80 -50.05 3.70
N ILE A 148 9.54 -49.09 4.56
CA ILE A 148 9.30 -49.32 6.00
C ILE A 148 8.06 -50.20 6.17
N THR A 149 6.96 -49.89 5.51
CA THR A 149 5.69 -50.64 5.61
C THR A 149 5.86 -52.09 5.21
N GLU A 150 6.66 -52.39 4.19
CA GLU A 150 6.96 -53.80 3.76
C GLU A 150 7.83 -54.55 4.77
N ALA A 151 8.73 -53.88 5.47
CA ALA A 151 9.55 -54.49 6.51
C ALA A 151 8.75 -54.89 7.77
N PHE A 152 7.54 -54.28 7.94
CA PHE A 152 6.72 -54.46 9.15
C PHE A 152 5.52 -55.40 8.97
N LYS A 153 5.56 -56.37 8.12
CA LYS A 153 4.47 -57.39 7.99
C LYS A 153 4.45 -58.38 9.15
N THR A 154 3.76 -57.98 10.24
CA THR A 154 3.59 -58.87 11.40
C THR A 154 2.25 -58.67 12.13
N ASP A 155 1.80 -59.70 12.79
CA ASP A 155 0.48 -59.81 13.41
C ASP A 155 0.52 -59.43 14.90
N THR A 156 -0.12 -58.32 15.29
CA THR A 156 -0.20 -57.88 16.69
C THR A 156 -1.47 -57.10 17.02
N ARG A 157 -1.99 -57.25 18.24
CA ARG A 157 -3.25 -56.63 18.70
C ARG A 157 -3.09 -55.18 19.21
N GLN A 158 -1.91 -54.80 19.64
CA GLN A 158 -1.59 -53.48 20.17
C GLN A 158 -0.26 -53.05 19.61
N ILE A 159 -0.28 -51.94 18.86
CA ILE A 159 0.92 -51.46 18.19
C ILE A 159 1.18 -50.01 18.62
N PHE A 160 2.37 -49.77 19.10
CA PHE A 160 2.93 -48.45 19.24
C PHE A 160 4.06 -48.30 18.23
N ALA A 161 3.99 -47.24 17.43
CA ALA A 161 5.07 -46.86 16.53
C ALA A 161 5.38 -45.37 16.72
N GLY A 162 6.60 -45.06 17.04
CA GLY A 162 7.11 -43.69 17.13
C GLY A 162 8.36 -43.53 16.29
N SER A 163 8.52 -42.41 15.63
CA SER A 163 9.76 -42.11 14.91
C SER A 163 10.11 -40.63 15.03
N VAL A 164 11.40 -40.39 15.14
CA VAL A 164 11.98 -39.05 14.96
C VAL A 164 12.80 -39.11 13.68
N ILE A 165 12.42 -38.29 12.70
CA ILE A 165 13.04 -38.27 11.37
C ILE A 165 13.73 -36.93 11.21
N VAL A 166 14.99 -36.97 10.79
CA VAL A 166 15.79 -35.81 10.41
C VAL A 166 15.98 -35.86 8.90
N THR A 167 15.62 -34.80 8.22
CA THR A 167 15.80 -34.67 6.76
C THR A 167 16.67 -33.48 6.48
N GLN A 168 17.77 -33.67 5.77
CA GLN A 168 18.71 -32.64 5.35
C GLN A 168 18.81 -32.62 3.83
N PRO A 169 18.30 -31.58 3.14
CA PRO A 169 18.54 -31.39 1.71
C PRO A 169 20.02 -31.10 1.48
N LEU A 170 20.67 -31.86 0.59
CA LEU A 170 22.04 -31.61 0.14
C LEU A 170 22.03 -30.87 -1.20
N TYR A 171 21.23 -31.34 -2.13
CA TYR A 171 21.10 -30.75 -3.45
C TYR A 171 19.67 -30.95 -3.99
N MET A 172 19.00 -29.88 -4.33
CA MET A 172 17.61 -29.87 -4.79
C MET A 172 17.49 -29.32 -6.22
N GLY A 173 18.46 -29.62 -7.10
CA GLY A 173 18.46 -29.12 -8.48
C GLY A 173 18.52 -27.59 -8.59
N GLY A 174 18.89 -26.87 -7.53
CA GLY A 174 18.85 -25.41 -7.48
C GLY A 174 17.51 -24.81 -7.02
N ALA A 175 16.53 -25.64 -6.64
CA ALA A 175 15.22 -25.16 -6.17
C ALA A 175 15.32 -24.29 -4.92
N LEU A 176 16.11 -24.72 -3.92
CA LEU A 176 16.30 -23.95 -2.68
C LEU A 176 16.98 -22.60 -2.96
N THR A 177 17.94 -22.58 -3.86
CA THR A 177 18.62 -21.35 -4.27
C THR A 177 17.65 -20.40 -4.97
N ALA A 178 16.81 -20.91 -5.87
CA ALA A 178 15.79 -20.12 -6.54
C ALA A 178 14.74 -19.58 -5.56
N ALA A 179 14.26 -20.42 -4.62
CA ALA A 179 13.32 -20.00 -3.58
C ALA A 179 13.90 -18.91 -2.66
N ASN A 180 15.14 -19.05 -2.23
CA ASN A 180 15.79 -18.02 -1.42
C ASN A 180 16.00 -16.72 -2.19
N ARG A 181 16.34 -16.79 -3.50
CA ARG A 181 16.44 -15.62 -4.34
C ARG A 181 15.08 -14.92 -4.51
N MET A 182 13.98 -15.68 -4.64
CA MET A 182 12.63 -15.13 -4.68
C MET A 182 12.28 -14.39 -3.40
N ALA A 183 12.62 -14.96 -2.25
CA ALA A 183 12.40 -14.31 -0.95
C ALA A 183 13.26 -13.03 -0.77
N ASP A 184 14.51 -13.04 -1.26
CA ASP A 184 15.37 -11.84 -1.28
C ASP A 184 14.80 -10.74 -2.19
N ILE A 185 14.21 -11.11 -3.33
CA ILE A 185 13.54 -10.17 -4.24
C ILE A 185 12.27 -9.62 -3.57
N GLY A 186 11.46 -10.48 -2.93
CA GLY A 186 10.25 -10.09 -2.23
C GLY A 186 10.51 -9.06 -1.11
N GLU A 187 11.59 -9.24 -0.33
CA GLU A 187 12.01 -8.25 0.68
C GLU A 187 12.34 -6.89 0.04
N ARG A 188 13.10 -6.88 -1.06
CA ARG A 188 13.41 -5.62 -1.78
C ARG A 188 12.15 -4.95 -2.33
N MET A 189 11.26 -5.74 -2.93
CA MET A 189 10.00 -5.23 -3.44
C MET A 189 9.11 -4.65 -2.33
N ALA A 190 9.11 -5.24 -1.14
CA ALA A 190 8.40 -4.69 0.02
C ALA A 190 8.98 -3.33 0.46
N ALA A 191 10.31 -3.16 0.41
CA ALA A 191 10.96 -1.89 0.68
C ALA A 191 10.63 -0.83 -0.39
N ASP A 192 10.69 -1.20 -1.67
CA ASP A 192 10.32 -0.31 -2.78
C ASP A 192 8.83 0.10 -2.71
N ASN A 193 7.95 -0.83 -2.29
CA ASN A 193 6.52 -0.52 -2.08
C ASN A 193 6.31 0.45 -0.92
N LEU A 194 7.09 0.34 0.15
CA LEU A 194 7.06 1.29 1.26
C LEU A 194 7.49 2.70 0.81
N GLU A 195 8.54 2.80 0.00
CA GLU A 195 8.99 4.07 -0.57
C GLU A 195 7.89 4.68 -1.45
N LYS A 196 7.33 3.91 -2.38
CA LYS A 196 6.21 4.35 -3.24
C LYS A 196 5.01 4.83 -2.41
N MET A 197 4.60 4.06 -1.40
CA MET A 197 3.47 4.43 -0.56
C MET A 197 3.75 5.70 0.25
N THR A 198 5.00 5.91 0.67
CA THR A 198 5.42 7.14 1.36
C THR A 198 5.31 8.36 0.43
N GLU A 199 5.77 8.24 -0.81
CA GLU A 199 5.65 9.29 -1.84
C GLU A 199 4.17 9.59 -2.15
N ASP A 200 3.32 8.56 -2.26
CA ASP A 200 1.88 8.71 -2.49
C ASP A 200 1.21 9.46 -1.33
N ILE A 201 1.51 9.11 -0.08
CA ILE A 201 0.94 9.77 1.10
C ILE A 201 1.40 11.22 1.22
N ILE A 202 2.67 11.52 0.92
CA ILE A 202 3.16 12.91 0.90
C ILE A 202 2.37 13.70 -0.15
N TYR A 203 2.23 13.17 -1.36
CA TYR A 203 1.48 13.84 -2.43
C TYR A 203 0.01 14.08 -2.05
N GLU A 204 -0.67 13.08 -1.49
CA GLU A 204 -2.06 13.21 -1.06
C GLU A 204 -2.22 14.18 0.11
N THR A 205 -1.25 14.22 1.04
CA THR A 205 -1.24 15.17 2.14
C THR A 205 -1.12 16.60 1.63
N ASP A 206 -0.21 16.85 0.69
CA ASP A 206 -0.04 18.15 0.05
C ASP A 206 -1.31 18.56 -0.70
N HIS A 207 -1.91 17.64 -1.45
CA HIS A 207 -3.16 17.91 -2.15
C HIS A 207 -4.27 18.33 -1.18
N ASN A 208 -4.47 17.59 -0.10
CA ASN A 208 -5.50 17.89 0.88
C ASN A 208 -5.21 19.16 1.69
N TYR A 209 -3.93 19.44 1.97
CA TYR A 209 -3.52 20.69 2.60
C TYR A 209 -3.92 21.90 1.75
N TRP A 210 -3.55 21.91 0.47
CA TRP A 210 -3.88 22.99 -0.46
C TRP A 210 -5.37 23.07 -0.78
N LEU A 211 -6.09 21.96 -0.73
CA LEU A 211 -7.56 21.93 -0.81
C LEU A 211 -8.19 22.70 0.37
N VAL A 212 -7.72 22.47 1.61
CA VAL A 212 -8.19 23.20 2.80
C VAL A 212 -7.89 24.68 2.66
N VAL A 213 -6.67 25.04 2.24
CA VAL A 213 -6.28 26.45 2.01
C VAL A 213 -7.19 27.10 0.97
N SER A 214 -7.39 26.45 -0.18
CA SER A 214 -8.29 26.92 -1.25
C SER A 214 -9.70 27.17 -0.73
N LEU A 215 -10.28 26.20 -0.01
CA LEU A 215 -11.64 26.31 0.52
C LEU A 215 -11.77 27.38 1.61
N SER A 216 -10.72 27.62 2.40
CA SER A 216 -10.68 28.73 3.37
C SER A 216 -10.73 30.08 2.65
N HIS A 217 -9.93 30.25 1.58
CA HIS A 217 -9.95 31.46 0.76
C HIS A 217 -11.29 31.66 0.07
N LYS A 218 -11.90 30.58 -0.50
CA LYS A 218 -13.23 30.61 -1.12
C LYS A 218 -14.33 30.96 -0.12
N LEU A 219 -14.24 30.47 1.12
CA LEU A 219 -15.19 30.86 2.18
C LEU A 219 -15.08 32.36 2.48
N ARG A 220 -13.85 32.88 2.61
CA ARG A 220 -13.61 34.31 2.83
C ARG A 220 -14.16 35.15 1.69
N LEU A 221 -13.93 34.70 0.46
CA LEU A 221 -14.49 35.32 -0.75
C LEU A 221 -16.02 35.29 -0.77
N ALA A 222 -16.64 34.15 -0.48
CA ALA A 222 -18.10 33.99 -0.44
C ALA A 222 -18.74 34.92 0.60
N ARG A 223 -18.13 35.02 1.82
CA ARG A 223 -18.56 35.95 2.86
C ARG A 223 -18.44 37.42 2.41
N SER A 224 -17.36 37.78 1.71
CA SER A 224 -17.15 39.11 1.16
C SER A 224 -18.20 39.43 0.08
N PHE A 225 -18.49 38.50 -0.80
CA PHE A 225 -19.52 38.63 -1.83
C PHE A 225 -20.91 38.77 -1.20
N ASN A 226 -21.28 37.91 -0.24
CA ASN A 226 -22.56 38.04 0.50
C ASN A 226 -22.70 39.42 1.14
N LYS A 227 -21.63 39.96 1.73
CA LYS A 227 -21.64 41.32 2.30
C LYS A 227 -21.82 42.40 1.25
N LEU A 228 -21.25 42.25 0.05
CA LEU A 228 -21.44 43.18 -1.07
C LEU A 228 -22.89 43.17 -1.57
N VAL A 229 -23.45 41.99 -1.81
CA VAL A 229 -24.85 41.84 -2.27
C VAL A 229 -25.82 42.35 -1.17
N GLY A 230 -25.56 42.04 0.10
CA GLY A 230 -26.39 42.52 1.21
C GLY A 230 -26.42 44.05 1.34
N ARG A 231 -25.29 44.73 1.05
CA ARG A 231 -25.27 46.23 0.99
C ARG A 231 -26.12 46.71 -0.18
N LEU A 232 -26.01 46.11 -1.36
CA LEU A 232 -26.81 46.46 -2.52
C LEU A 232 -28.31 46.25 -2.25
N ASP A 233 -28.70 45.15 -1.60
CA ASP A 233 -30.10 44.89 -1.21
C ASP A 233 -30.63 46.02 -0.28
N SER A 234 -29.84 46.43 0.72
CA SER A 234 -30.18 47.52 1.60
C SER A 234 -30.37 48.85 0.84
N ASP A 235 -29.47 49.14 -0.10
CA ASP A 235 -29.53 50.40 -0.86
C ASP A 235 -30.70 50.40 -1.86
N VAL A 236 -30.96 49.28 -2.58
CA VAL A 236 -32.11 49.15 -3.46
C VAL A 236 -33.45 49.25 -2.69
N ARG A 237 -33.54 48.69 -1.48
CA ARG A 237 -34.72 48.81 -0.63
C ARG A 237 -35.01 50.27 -0.25
N LYS A 238 -33.96 51.08 0.02
CA LYS A 238 -34.11 52.54 0.26
C LYS A 238 -34.61 53.23 -1.01
N MET A 239 -34.02 52.94 -2.18
CA MET A 239 -34.42 53.49 -3.48
C MET A 239 -35.88 53.16 -3.83
N ILE A 240 -36.37 51.96 -3.47
CA ILE A 240 -37.80 51.61 -3.65
C ILE A 240 -38.69 52.47 -2.76
N LYS A 241 -38.31 52.74 -1.52
CA LYS A 241 -39.08 53.62 -0.62
C LYS A 241 -39.15 55.03 -1.14
N GLU A 242 -38.10 55.53 -1.76
CA GLU A 242 -38.06 56.88 -2.38
C GLU A 242 -38.62 56.91 -3.80
N GLY A 243 -39.14 55.76 -4.32
CA GLY A 243 -39.76 55.69 -5.64
C GLY A 243 -38.79 55.68 -6.83
N VAL A 244 -37.49 55.55 -6.59
CA VAL A 244 -36.43 55.60 -7.62
C VAL A 244 -36.12 54.22 -8.21
N ALA A 245 -36.45 53.13 -7.51
CA ALA A 245 -36.30 51.75 -8.00
C ALA A 245 -37.62 51.00 -7.94
N THR A 246 -37.75 49.92 -8.78
CA THR A 246 -38.94 49.09 -8.85
C THR A 246 -38.91 47.95 -7.83
N LYS A 247 -40.09 47.41 -7.48
CA LYS A 247 -40.24 46.23 -6.65
C LYS A 247 -39.54 45.00 -7.32
N ALA A 248 -39.55 44.94 -8.66
CA ALA A 248 -38.91 43.89 -9.44
C ALA A 248 -37.36 43.88 -9.23
N ASP A 249 -36.76 45.08 -9.18
CA ASP A 249 -35.31 45.21 -8.94
C ASP A 249 -34.93 44.72 -7.53
N GLY A 250 -35.76 45.05 -6.54
CA GLY A 250 -35.57 44.54 -5.18
C GLY A 250 -35.66 43.00 -5.09
N LEU A 251 -36.62 42.38 -5.81
CA LEU A 251 -36.75 40.92 -5.83
C LEU A 251 -35.57 40.24 -6.50
N LYS A 252 -35.01 40.82 -7.58
CA LYS A 252 -33.81 40.29 -8.24
C LYS A 252 -32.61 40.28 -7.27
N VAL A 253 -32.39 41.37 -6.54
CA VAL A 253 -31.30 41.47 -5.58
C VAL A 253 -31.50 40.51 -4.40
N ALA A 254 -32.76 40.38 -3.91
CA ALA A 254 -33.09 39.43 -2.84
C ALA A 254 -32.80 37.96 -3.22
N VAL A 255 -33.12 37.55 -4.45
CA VAL A 255 -32.76 36.22 -4.97
C VAL A 255 -31.24 36.03 -4.92
N ARG A 256 -30.48 37.02 -5.41
CA ARG A 256 -29.03 36.94 -5.44
C ARG A 256 -28.41 36.92 -4.04
N LEU A 257 -29.03 37.60 -3.07
CA LEU A 257 -28.62 37.55 -1.66
C LEU A 257 -28.78 36.12 -1.12
N ASN A 258 -29.94 35.51 -1.32
CA ASN A 258 -30.18 34.12 -0.91
C ASN A 258 -29.19 33.14 -1.55
N GLU A 259 -28.90 33.30 -2.86
CA GLU A 259 -27.87 32.50 -3.55
C GLU A 259 -26.48 32.66 -2.91
N SER A 260 -26.15 33.91 -2.52
CA SER A 260 -24.85 34.17 -1.86
C SER A 260 -24.77 33.57 -0.46
N GLU A 261 -25.87 33.52 0.31
CA GLU A 261 -25.95 32.84 1.61
C GLU A 261 -25.79 31.31 1.44
N MET A 262 -26.42 30.71 0.42
CA MET A 262 -26.23 29.32 0.09
C MET A 262 -24.76 29.02 -0.29
N ALA A 263 -24.11 29.91 -1.03
CA ALA A 263 -22.70 29.79 -1.37
C ALA A 263 -21.78 29.79 -0.14
N VAL A 264 -22.06 30.66 0.87
CA VAL A 264 -21.35 30.67 2.15
C VAL A 264 -21.52 29.33 2.88
N THR A 265 -22.76 28.85 3.04
CA THR A 265 -23.06 27.58 3.69
C THR A 265 -22.36 26.41 3.01
N LYS A 266 -22.36 26.38 1.66
CA LYS A 266 -21.65 25.35 0.87
C LYS A 266 -20.14 25.39 1.09
N ALA A 267 -19.57 26.58 1.15
CA ALA A 267 -18.12 26.76 1.41
C ALA A 267 -17.74 26.35 2.84
N GLU A 268 -18.57 26.68 3.84
CA GLU A 268 -18.37 26.26 5.25
C GLU A 268 -18.38 24.74 5.39
N ASN A 269 -19.38 24.07 4.82
CA ASN A 269 -19.47 22.61 4.84
C ASN A 269 -18.30 21.96 4.09
N GLY A 270 -17.93 22.51 2.92
CA GLY A 270 -16.79 22.02 2.15
C GLY A 270 -15.47 22.13 2.93
N LEU A 271 -15.24 23.25 3.59
CA LEU A 271 -14.06 23.47 4.42
C LEU A 271 -14.02 22.49 5.62
N ALA A 272 -15.16 22.28 6.28
CA ALA A 272 -15.24 21.34 7.40
C ALA A 272 -14.89 19.92 6.96
N LEU A 273 -15.44 19.45 5.84
CA LEU A 273 -15.15 18.13 5.31
C LEU A 273 -13.68 17.98 4.87
N ALA A 274 -13.11 19.00 4.25
CA ALA A 274 -11.70 18.98 3.84
C ALA A 274 -10.76 18.94 5.06
N LYS A 275 -11.09 19.70 6.14
CA LYS A 275 -10.35 19.62 7.41
C LYS A 275 -10.45 18.25 8.06
N MET A 276 -11.62 17.61 8.05
CA MET A 276 -11.79 16.22 8.54
C MET A 276 -10.92 15.23 7.75
N LEU A 277 -10.88 15.38 6.43
CA LEU A 277 -10.04 14.52 5.57
C LEU A 277 -8.56 14.70 5.89
N LEU A 278 -8.08 15.94 6.04
CA LEU A 278 -6.69 16.20 6.42
C LEU A 278 -6.37 15.65 7.81
N CYS A 279 -7.27 15.80 8.79
CA CYS A 279 -7.13 15.20 10.12
C CYS A 279 -6.98 13.70 10.05
N GLN A 280 -7.82 13.01 9.24
CA GLN A 280 -7.76 11.56 9.05
C GLN A 280 -6.42 11.14 8.46
N MET A 281 -5.88 11.88 7.48
CA MET A 281 -4.58 11.58 6.88
C MET A 281 -3.43 11.77 7.87
N CYS A 282 -3.49 12.82 8.70
CA CYS A 282 -2.50 13.09 9.75
C CYS A 282 -2.65 12.17 10.97
N GLY A 283 -3.67 11.29 11.01
CA GLY A 283 -3.94 10.42 12.14
C GLY A 283 -4.49 11.14 13.37
N MET A 284 -5.11 12.30 13.17
CA MET A 284 -5.76 13.09 14.23
C MET A 284 -7.26 12.76 14.33
N PRO A 285 -7.92 13.04 15.47
CA PRO A 285 -9.37 12.97 15.59
C PRO A 285 -10.05 13.88 14.55
N LEU A 286 -11.18 13.41 13.96
CA LEU A 286 -11.89 14.11 12.88
C LEU A 286 -12.48 15.45 13.30
N ASP A 287 -12.75 15.63 14.58
CA ASP A 287 -13.32 16.82 15.22
C ASP A 287 -12.26 17.83 15.70
N SER A 288 -10.97 17.57 15.39
CA SER A 288 -9.88 18.46 15.77
C SER A 288 -10.03 19.83 15.11
N ASN A 289 -9.99 20.89 15.92
CA ASN A 289 -10.00 22.25 15.40
C ASN A 289 -8.60 22.65 14.93
N ILE A 290 -8.35 22.51 13.63
CA ILE A 290 -7.07 22.84 13.00
C ILE A 290 -7.16 24.15 12.22
N THR A 291 -6.08 24.93 12.26
CA THR A 291 -5.81 26.05 11.37
C THR A 291 -4.51 25.79 10.63
N LEU A 292 -4.47 26.07 9.33
CA LEU A 292 -3.25 25.92 8.56
C LEU A 292 -2.49 27.25 8.51
N ALA A 293 -1.17 27.18 8.45
CA ALA A 293 -0.32 28.36 8.40
C ALA A 293 -0.66 29.27 7.20
N ASP A 294 -1.03 28.67 6.08
CA ASP A 294 -1.32 29.37 4.83
C ASP A 294 -2.81 29.78 4.67
N GLU A 295 -3.70 29.43 5.61
CA GLU A 295 -5.13 29.82 5.55
C GLU A 295 -5.34 31.34 5.50
N ASN A 296 -4.44 32.12 6.10
CA ASN A 296 -4.54 33.58 6.25
C ASN A 296 -3.56 34.35 5.36
N SER A 297 -2.77 33.68 4.51
CA SER A 297 -1.89 34.37 3.57
C SER A 297 -2.71 35.11 2.51
N ASP A 298 -2.36 36.34 2.17
CA ASP A 298 -3.06 37.11 1.15
C ASP A 298 -2.74 36.63 -0.28
N ASP A 299 -1.64 35.91 -0.43
CA ASP A 299 -1.18 35.34 -1.69
C ASP A 299 -0.73 33.88 -1.46
N ILE A 300 -1.51 32.95 -2.00
CA ILE A 300 -1.23 31.51 -1.91
C ILE A 300 0.09 31.19 -2.59
N THR A 301 0.49 31.97 -3.60
CA THR A 301 1.76 31.75 -4.34
C THR A 301 2.97 32.35 -3.64
N ALA A 302 2.82 33.34 -2.76
CA ALA A 302 3.94 34.00 -2.12
C ALA A 302 4.62 33.15 -1.04
N THR A 303 3.85 32.35 -0.30
CA THR A 303 4.32 31.61 0.87
C THR A 303 5.22 30.41 0.57
N GLY A 304 5.37 30.00 -0.66
CA GLY A 304 6.25 28.89 -1.05
C GLY A 304 7.08 29.19 -2.30
N ARG A 305 6.93 30.41 -2.84
CA ARG A 305 7.63 30.80 -4.06
C ARG A 305 9.15 30.84 -3.90
N GLN A 306 9.66 31.01 -2.69
CA GLN A 306 11.11 31.02 -2.43
C GLN A 306 11.70 29.63 -2.14
N GLU A 307 10.91 28.67 -1.65
CA GLU A 307 11.39 27.33 -1.32
C GLU A 307 11.08 26.26 -2.40
N GLU A 308 9.92 26.33 -3.08
CA GLU A 308 9.51 25.35 -4.09
C GLU A 308 9.69 25.85 -5.53
N LEU A 309 9.66 27.16 -5.79
CA LEU A 309 9.96 27.79 -7.07
C LEU A 309 11.35 28.46 -7.06
N GLY A 310 12.00 28.49 -5.89
CA GLY A 310 13.30 29.09 -5.70
C GLY A 310 14.36 28.35 -6.48
N ASN A 311 14.88 29.02 -7.51
CA ASN A 311 16.13 28.71 -8.23
C ASN A 311 16.36 27.30 -8.78
N GLU A 312 15.38 26.39 -8.77
CA GLU A 312 15.45 25.24 -9.64
C GLU A 312 15.15 25.70 -11.07
N THR A 313 16.14 26.39 -11.68
CA THR A 313 16.31 26.32 -13.12
C THR A 313 16.13 24.85 -13.48
N THR A 314 15.42 24.58 -14.56
CA THR A 314 15.19 23.25 -15.14
C THR A 314 16.46 22.40 -15.29
N ASP A 315 17.63 22.95 -14.97
CA ASP A 315 18.97 22.33 -15.04
C ASP A 315 19.28 21.31 -13.93
N HIS A 316 18.49 21.24 -12.83
CA HIS A 316 18.74 20.29 -11.75
C HIS A 316 17.74 19.13 -11.68
N LEU A 317 16.74 19.10 -12.55
CA LEU A 317 15.84 17.95 -12.64
C LEU A 317 16.56 16.81 -13.37
N PRO A 318 16.42 15.56 -12.86
CA PRO A 318 17.03 14.41 -13.50
C PRO A 318 16.51 14.26 -14.94
N ASP A 319 17.37 13.80 -15.85
CA ASP A 319 16.95 13.38 -17.18
C ASP A 319 15.83 12.34 -17.10
N ASP A 320 14.87 12.39 -18.02
CA ASP A 320 13.66 11.56 -17.98
C ASP A 320 13.97 10.07 -17.82
N ARG A 321 15.01 9.59 -18.48
CA ARG A 321 15.44 8.21 -18.39
C ARG A 321 15.94 7.86 -16.99
N THR A 322 16.77 8.71 -16.41
CA THR A 322 17.30 8.56 -15.05
C THR A 322 16.17 8.66 -14.03
N ALA A 323 15.22 9.58 -14.23
CA ALA A 323 14.03 9.72 -13.39
C ALA A 323 13.21 8.43 -13.39
N ILE A 324 12.86 7.90 -14.57
CA ILE A 324 12.05 6.67 -14.72
C ILE A 324 12.76 5.47 -14.09
N GLU A 325 14.07 5.33 -14.28
CA GLU A 325 14.83 4.22 -13.70
C GLU A 325 14.92 4.30 -12.16
N GLY A 326 14.95 5.51 -11.61
CA GLY A 326 15.00 5.78 -10.17
C GLY A 326 13.67 5.61 -9.42
N ARG A 327 12.54 5.55 -10.12
CA ARG A 327 11.20 5.44 -9.48
C ARG A 327 10.99 4.12 -8.76
N ALA A 328 10.34 4.16 -7.62
CA ALA A 328 9.97 2.97 -6.85
C ALA A 328 9.10 2.00 -7.66
N GLU A 329 8.19 2.50 -8.49
CA GLU A 329 7.37 1.67 -9.38
C GLU A 329 8.20 0.89 -10.40
N THR A 330 9.23 1.51 -10.98
CA THR A 330 10.12 0.84 -11.95
C THR A 330 10.92 -0.26 -11.26
N ARG A 331 11.39 -0.02 -10.03
CA ARG A 331 12.08 -1.03 -9.22
C ARG A 331 11.16 -2.20 -8.85
N LEU A 332 9.90 -1.93 -8.50
CA LEU A 332 8.88 -2.95 -8.24
C LEU A 332 8.65 -3.84 -9.47
N LEU A 333 8.45 -3.25 -10.64
CA LEU A 333 8.26 -3.99 -11.89
C LEU A 333 9.52 -4.78 -12.30
N THR A 334 10.70 -4.21 -12.08
CA THR A 334 11.97 -4.92 -12.28
C THR A 334 12.07 -6.11 -11.32
N GLY A 335 11.64 -5.95 -10.07
CA GLY A 335 11.51 -7.03 -9.10
C GLY A 335 10.57 -8.14 -9.60
N THR A 336 9.44 -7.79 -10.24
CA THR A 336 8.52 -8.77 -10.84
C THR A 336 9.19 -9.58 -11.96
N VAL A 337 9.96 -8.93 -12.83
CA VAL A 337 10.75 -9.60 -13.87
C VAL A 337 11.78 -10.57 -13.25
N ASP A 338 12.47 -10.12 -12.20
CA ASP A 338 13.46 -10.95 -11.50
C ASP A 338 12.81 -12.14 -10.79
N LEU A 339 11.61 -11.98 -10.23
CA LEU A 339 10.80 -13.09 -9.68
C LEU A 339 10.44 -14.10 -10.77
N ALA A 340 9.96 -13.65 -11.93
CA ALA A 340 9.64 -14.51 -13.04
C ALA A 340 10.87 -15.30 -13.56
N ARG A 341 12.04 -14.65 -13.59
CA ARG A 341 13.33 -15.29 -13.90
C ARG A 341 13.71 -16.34 -12.84
N ALA A 342 13.51 -16.05 -11.57
CA ALA A 342 13.77 -17.00 -10.48
C ALA A 342 12.79 -18.19 -10.54
N ALA A 343 11.51 -17.95 -10.84
CA ALA A 343 10.51 -19.00 -11.08
C ALA A 343 10.88 -19.89 -12.27
N THR A 344 11.44 -19.32 -13.36
CA THR A 344 11.97 -20.10 -14.48
C THR A 344 13.12 -21.02 -14.05
N LYS A 345 14.02 -20.53 -13.16
CA LYS A 345 15.09 -21.39 -12.59
C LYS A 345 14.52 -22.50 -11.71
N MET A 346 13.49 -22.18 -10.92
CA MET A 346 12.79 -23.17 -10.10
C MET A 346 12.12 -24.25 -10.96
N ALA A 347 11.47 -23.87 -12.06
CA ALA A 347 10.89 -24.82 -13.01
C ALA A 347 11.94 -25.76 -13.65
N ARG A 348 13.15 -25.24 -13.91
CA ARG A 348 14.28 -26.07 -14.37
C ARG A 348 14.77 -27.04 -13.31
N ALA A 349 14.81 -26.61 -12.06
CA ALA A 349 15.28 -27.41 -10.94
C ALA A 349 14.45 -28.69 -10.73
N ALA A 350 13.17 -28.69 -11.12
CA ALA A 350 12.31 -29.87 -11.05
C ALA A 350 12.77 -31.04 -11.95
N ASN A 351 13.53 -30.73 -13.00
CA ASN A 351 14.07 -31.75 -13.96
C ASN A 351 15.53 -32.13 -13.68
N LEU A 352 16.10 -31.59 -12.59
CA LEU A 352 17.49 -31.90 -12.21
C LEU A 352 17.51 -32.92 -11.05
N PRO A 353 18.64 -33.66 -10.90
CA PRO A 353 18.81 -34.58 -9.78
C PRO A 353 18.61 -33.86 -8.44
N GLN A 354 18.06 -34.59 -7.48
CA GLN A 354 17.87 -34.13 -6.11
C GLN A 354 18.49 -35.14 -5.15
N ALA A 355 19.18 -34.65 -4.15
CA ALA A 355 19.84 -35.49 -3.14
C ALA A 355 19.53 -34.95 -1.72
N MET A 356 19.15 -35.84 -0.81
CA MET A 356 18.91 -35.53 0.58
C MET A 356 19.46 -36.65 1.47
N VAL A 357 19.92 -36.28 2.66
CA VAL A 357 20.20 -37.22 3.72
C VAL A 357 18.97 -37.32 4.60
N THR A 358 18.54 -38.52 4.87
CA THR A 358 17.47 -38.82 5.83
C THR A 358 18.04 -39.70 6.92
N GLY A 359 17.72 -39.39 8.15
CA GLY A 359 18.12 -40.23 9.28
C GLY A 359 17.01 -40.22 10.31
N GLY A 360 16.98 -41.23 11.15
CA GLY A 360 15.94 -41.24 12.18
C GLY A 360 16.14 -42.32 13.21
N TYR A 361 15.30 -42.23 14.22
CA TYR A 361 15.15 -43.24 15.24
C TYR A 361 13.69 -43.69 15.27
N ILE A 362 13.49 -44.99 15.09
CA ILE A 362 12.17 -45.59 15.08
C ILE A 362 12.05 -46.46 16.30
N VAL A 363 10.99 -46.26 17.07
CA VAL A 363 10.66 -47.08 18.25
C VAL A 363 9.34 -47.78 17.96
N THR A 364 9.33 -49.07 18.21
CA THR A 364 8.13 -49.87 18.06
C THR A 364 7.86 -50.77 19.26
N ASN A 365 6.61 -51.02 19.54
CA ASN A 365 6.15 -52.06 20.46
C ASN A 365 4.98 -52.77 19.77
N PRO A 366 5.08 -54.07 19.49
CA PRO A 366 6.14 -55.04 19.84
C PRO A 366 7.48 -54.80 19.16
N ASN A 367 8.51 -55.36 19.78
CA ASN A 367 9.88 -55.34 19.29
C ASN A 367 9.97 -56.13 17.95
N LEU A 368 10.24 -55.43 16.86
CA LEU A 368 10.38 -56.02 15.55
C LEU A 368 11.67 -56.78 15.31
N TYR A 369 12.65 -56.58 16.19
CA TYR A 369 14.03 -57.12 16.06
C TYR A 369 14.28 -58.32 16.93
N ASP A 370 13.30 -58.63 17.83
CA ASP A 370 13.42 -59.78 18.77
C ASP A 370 12.07 -60.53 18.82
N SER A 371 11.80 -61.37 17.82
CA SER A 371 10.67 -62.28 17.74
C SER A 371 9.29 -61.71 18.19
N PHE A 372 9.09 -60.44 18.02
CA PHE A 372 7.83 -59.72 18.35
C PHE A 372 7.45 -59.73 19.81
N HIS A 373 8.41 -59.80 20.73
CA HIS A 373 8.16 -59.65 22.17
C HIS A 373 7.54 -58.28 22.45
N ARG A 374 6.60 -58.22 23.38
CA ARG A 374 5.93 -56.99 23.86
C ARG A 374 6.91 -56.12 24.67
N SER A 375 7.90 -55.61 24.04
CA SER A 375 8.87 -54.66 24.59
C SER A 375 9.09 -53.53 23.61
N PHE A 376 9.43 -52.35 24.10
CA PHE A 376 9.87 -51.27 23.24
C PHE A 376 11.26 -51.53 22.72
N ALA A 377 11.44 -51.49 21.41
CA ALA A 377 12.75 -51.53 20.78
C ALA A 377 12.85 -50.40 19.73
N GLY A 378 14.03 -49.87 19.62
CA GLY A 378 14.31 -48.79 18.70
C GLY A 378 15.49 -49.13 17.79
N MET A 379 15.41 -48.58 16.57
CA MET A 379 16.48 -48.67 15.57
C MET A 379 16.74 -47.28 15.04
N TRP A 380 18.00 -46.92 14.90
CA TRP A 380 18.38 -45.75 14.13
C TRP A 380 18.69 -46.14 12.68
N ASN A 381 18.39 -45.25 11.78
CA ASN A 381 18.78 -45.38 10.39
C ASN A 381 19.34 -44.06 9.87
N ILE A 382 20.22 -44.15 8.89
CA ILE A 382 20.71 -43.03 8.12
C ILE A 382 20.82 -43.48 6.68
N GLY A 383 20.38 -42.67 5.77
CA GLY A 383 20.36 -42.97 4.34
C GLY A 383 20.55 -41.73 3.48
N LEU A 384 21.08 -41.93 2.29
CA LEU A 384 21.16 -40.95 1.25
C LEU A 384 20.08 -41.30 0.19
N MET A 385 19.17 -40.36 -0.02
CA MET A 385 18.15 -40.48 -1.06
C MET A 385 18.56 -39.61 -2.25
N VAL A 386 18.65 -40.21 -3.42
CA VAL A 386 18.90 -39.49 -4.66
C VAL A 386 17.72 -39.75 -5.61
N ARG A 387 17.14 -38.70 -6.10
CA ARG A 387 16.05 -38.74 -7.09
C ARG A 387 16.54 -38.12 -8.38
N VAL A 388 16.41 -38.85 -9.48
CA VAL A 388 16.72 -38.40 -10.83
C VAL A 388 15.47 -38.57 -11.68
N PRO A 389 14.80 -37.50 -12.12
CA PRO A 389 13.68 -37.63 -13.05
C PRO A 389 14.21 -38.04 -14.43
N VAL A 390 13.88 -39.24 -14.87
CA VAL A 390 14.40 -39.81 -16.14
C VAL A 390 13.48 -39.49 -17.29
N TRP A 391 12.17 -39.65 -17.10
CA TRP A 391 11.19 -39.46 -18.15
C TRP A 391 9.85 -38.96 -17.59
N ASN A 392 9.30 -37.90 -18.18
CA ASN A 392 8.03 -37.28 -17.78
C ASN A 392 7.21 -36.78 -18.99
N TRP A 393 7.29 -37.44 -20.14
CA TRP A 393 6.51 -37.06 -21.32
C TRP A 393 6.63 -35.59 -21.72
N MET A 394 7.82 -35.02 -21.64
CA MET A 394 8.13 -33.62 -21.94
C MET A 394 7.44 -32.57 -21.03
N GLU A 395 6.77 -32.98 -19.96
CA GLU A 395 6.11 -32.10 -19.03
C GLU A 395 7.03 -30.98 -18.52
N GLY A 396 8.24 -31.33 -18.11
CA GLY A 396 9.25 -30.37 -17.64
C GLY A 396 9.64 -29.36 -18.72
N ALA A 397 9.74 -29.77 -19.98
CA ALA A 397 10.04 -28.86 -21.09
C ALA A 397 8.90 -27.85 -21.33
N TYR A 398 7.65 -28.30 -21.27
CA TYR A 398 6.49 -27.39 -21.40
C TYR A 398 6.40 -26.41 -20.25
N ARG A 399 6.67 -26.84 -19.01
CA ARG A 399 6.69 -25.97 -17.84
C ARG A 399 7.77 -24.90 -17.94
N ILE A 400 8.97 -25.26 -18.37
CA ILE A 400 10.05 -24.30 -18.60
C ILE A 400 9.67 -23.30 -19.70
N ARG A 401 9.03 -23.75 -20.78
CA ARG A 401 8.54 -22.85 -21.84
C ARG A 401 7.48 -21.89 -21.31
N ALA A 402 6.53 -22.38 -20.53
CA ALA A 402 5.51 -21.55 -19.89
C ALA A 402 6.12 -20.51 -18.94
N ALA A 403 7.09 -20.92 -18.10
CA ALA A 403 7.78 -19.99 -17.20
C ALA A 403 8.62 -18.95 -17.96
N LYS A 404 9.24 -19.32 -19.08
CA LYS A 404 9.94 -18.37 -19.95
C LYS A 404 8.97 -17.36 -20.58
N ALA A 405 7.82 -17.83 -21.08
CA ALA A 405 6.79 -16.95 -21.64
C ALA A 405 6.28 -15.96 -20.58
N ALA A 406 6.09 -16.42 -19.32
CA ALA A 406 5.74 -15.54 -18.20
C ALA A 406 6.85 -14.49 -17.91
N THR A 407 8.11 -14.86 -18.06
CA THR A 407 9.22 -13.89 -17.92
C THR A 407 9.17 -12.84 -19.02
N THR A 408 8.96 -13.25 -20.27
CA THR A 408 8.85 -12.31 -21.41
C THR A 408 7.62 -11.41 -21.25
N MET A 409 6.50 -11.92 -20.74
CA MET A 409 5.31 -11.12 -20.43
C MET A 409 5.64 -10.01 -19.40
N ALA A 410 6.31 -10.35 -18.30
CA ALA A 410 6.74 -9.38 -17.30
C ALA A 410 7.73 -8.34 -17.87
N GLU A 411 8.59 -8.73 -18.81
CA GLU A 411 9.50 -7.79 -19.50
C GLU A 411 8.73 -6.82 -20.40
N TYR A 412 7.68 -7.26 -21.08
CA TYR A 412 6.80 -6.37 -21.85
C TYR A 412 6.02 -5.43 -20.94
N GLU A 413 5.49 -5.92 -19.81
CA GLU A 413 4.80 -5.07 -18.80
C GLU A 413 5.72 -3.99 -18.24
N LEU A 414 6.99 -4.30 -17.97
CA LEU A 414 7.97 -3.31 -17.54
C LEU A 414 8.24 -2.26 -18.62
N THR A 415 8.34 -2.68 -19.88
CA THR A 415 8.58 -1.77 -21.01
C THR A 415 7.39 -0.84 -21.23
N ASP A 416 6.17 -1.37 -21.29
CA ASP A 416 4.93 -0.60 -21.39
C ASP A 416 4.76 0.39 -20.23
N ALA A 417 5.09 -0.04 -19.01
CA ALA A 417 5.06 0.85 -17.85
C ALA A 417 6.07 2.01 -17.97
N LYS A 418 7.28 1.77 -18.47
CA LYS A 418 8.28 2.83 -18.72
C LYS A 418 7.81 3.84 -19.77
N GLU A 419 7.20 3.37 -20.86
CA GLU A 419 6.60 4.24 -21.88
C GLU A 419 5.45 5.08 -21.31
N LYS A 420 4.59 4.48 -20.47
CA LYS A 420 3.53 5.22 -19.77
C LYS A 420 4.06 6.25 -18.77
N MET A 421 5.16 5.96 -18.09
CA MET A 421 5.83 6.90 -17.20
C MET A 421 6.43 8.08 -17.97
N GLU A 422 7.03 7.83 -19.10
CA GLU A 422 7.52 8.90 -19.99
C GLU A 422 6.39 9.80 -20.48
N LEU A 423 5.29 9.20 -20.92
CA LEU A 423 4.07 9.95 -21.28
C LEU A 423 3.54 10.76 -20.08
N GLN A 424 3.52 10.20 -18.88
CA GLN A 424 3.09 10.88 -17.67
C GLN A 424 3.96 12.09 -17.36
N ILE A 425 5.30 11.99 -17.46
CA ILE A 425 6.23 13.10 -17.25
C ILE A 425 5.92 14.22 -18.24
N ASN A 426 5.77 13.90 -19.52
CA ASN A 426 5.45 14.88 -20.55
C ASN A 426 4.08 15.55 -20.30
N GLN A 427 3.06 14.78 -19.92
CA GLN A 427 1.75 15.33 -19.54
C GLN A 427 1.86 16.30 -18.35
N GLN A 428 2.65 15.97 -17.33
CA GLN A 428 2.85 16.86 -16.18
C GLN A 428 3.59 18.15 -16.57
N ARG A 429 4.56 18.08 -17.46
CA ARG A 429 5.23 19.29 -18.02
C ARG A 429 4.24 20.20 -18.76
N PHE A 430 3.35 19.62 -19.55
CA PHE A 430 2.28 20.39 -20.20
C PHE A 430 1.33 21.03 -19.19
N LYS A 431 0.92 20.29 -18.15
CA LYS A 431 0.07 20.81 -17.08
C LYS A 431 0.71 21.97 -16.33
N VAL A 432 2.01 21.90 -16.01
CA VAL A 432 2.74 23.02 -15.39
C VAL A 432 2.69 24.26 -16.27
N LYS A 433 2.96 24.10 -17.57
CA LYS A 433 2.93 25.22 -18.54
C LYS A 433 1.52 25.80 -18.70
N GLU A 434 0.50 24.95 -18.72
CA GLU A 434 -0.92 25.36 -18.78
C GLU A 434 -1.33 26.09 -17.52
N ALA A 435 -1.03 25.54 -16.34
CA ALA A 435 -1.38 26.14 -15.04
C ALA A 435 -0.74 27.53 -14.86
N ASN A 436 0.53 27.68 -15.23
CA ASN A 436 1.22 28.98 -15.17
C ASN A 436 0.59 30.02 -16.13
N ARG A 437 0.11 29.60 -17.31
CA ARG A 437 -0.62 30.47 -18.23
C ARG A 437 -1.99 30.85 -17.68
N LYS A 438 -2.74 29.88 -17.12
CA LYS A 438 -4.04 30.14 -16.47
C LYS A 438 -3.88 31.13 -15.32
N LEU A 439 -2.86 30.98 -14.49
CA LEU A 439 -2.57 31.91 -13.41
C LEU A 439 -2.34 33.33 -13.94
N ALA A 440 -1.50 33.50 -14.93
CA ALA A 440 -1.22 34.82 -15.54
C ALA A 440 -2.49 35.45 -16.18
N MET A 441 -3.40 34.63 -16.73
CA MET A 441 -4.69 35.11 -17.24
C MET A 441 -5.64 35.49 -16.10
N ALA A 442 -5.72 34.69 -15.05
CA ALA A 442 -6.55 34.97 -13.89
C ALA A 442 -6.13 36.26 -13.19
N GLU A 443 -4.82 36.54 -13.08
CA GLU A 443 -4.27 37.81 -12.55
C GLU A 443 -4.67 39.04 -13.40
N LYS A 444 -4.80 38.89 -14.73
CA LYS A 444 -5.31 39.95 -15.58
C LYS A 444 -6.81 40.13 -15.44
N ASN A 445 -7.55 39.01 -15.39
CA ASN A 445 -9.02 39.05 -15.27
C ASN A 445 -9.44 39.70 -13.95
N ILE A 446 -8.76 39.41 -12.84
CA ILE A 446 -9.13 40.01 -11.56
C ILE A 446 -8.96 41.54 -11.57
N LYS A 447 -7.87 42.06 -12.14
CA LYS A 447 -7.64 43.51 -12.26
C LYS A 447 -8.75 44.17 -13.07
N SER A 448 -9.19 43.56 -14.17
CA SER A 448 -10.30 44.09 -14.97
C SER A 448 -11.64 44.01 -14.26
N ALA A 449 -11.90 42.91 -13.51
CA ALA A 449 -13.12 42.73 -12.76
C ALA A 449 -13.23 43.69 -11.56
N GLU A 450 -12.12 43.97 -10.87
CA GLU A 450 -12.03 44.95 -9.78
C GLU A 450 -12.33 46.36 -10.27
N GLU A 451 -11.74 46.76 -11.41
CA GLU A 451 -12.00 48.07 -11.99
C GLU A 451 -13.45 48.19 -12.51
N ASN A 452 -13.97 47.10 -13.14
CA ASN A 452 -15.39 47.08 -13.55
C ASN A 452 -16.32 47.22 -12.34
N LEU A 453 -16.08 46.51 -11.25
CA LEU A 453 -16.85 46.62 -10.01
C LEU A 453 -16.76 48.02 -9.42
N ARG A 454 -15.56 48.64 -9.43
CA ARG A 454 -15.34 50.01 -8.97
C ARG A 454 -16.20 51.01 -9.80
N CYS A 455 -16.12 50.91 -11.11
CA CYS A 455 -16.90 51.79 -12.02
C CYS A 455 -18.42 51.58 -11.86
N ALA A 456 -18.88 50.31 -11.74
CA ALA A 456 -20.28 49.99 -11.52
C ALA A 456 -20.82 50.58 -10.20
N ASN A 457 -20.04 50.45 -9.12
CA ASN A 457 -20.45 51.02 -7.81
C ASN A 457 -20.50 52.54 -7.81
N ILE A 458 -19.61 53.22 -8.54
CA ILE A 458 -19.64 54.69 -8.66
C ILE A 458 -20.85 55.09 -9.51
N GLY A 459 -21.05 54.51 -10.70
CA GLY A 459 -22.12 54.82 -11.57
C GLY A 459 -23.52 54.56 -10.97
N PHE A 460 -23.61 53.55 -10.09
CA PHE A 460 -24.83 53.26 -9.35
C PHE A 460 -25.15 54.36 -8.31
N LYS A 461 -24.13 54.84 -7.61
CA LYS A 461 -24.31 55.94 -6.66
C LYS A 461 -24.74 57.25 -7.33
N GLU A 462 -24.23 57.51 -8.54
CA GLU A 462 -24.58 58.66 -9.36
C GLU A 462 -25.91 58.46 -10.14
N GLY A 463 -26.55 57.30 -9.99
CA GLY A 463 -27.84 56.97 -10.66
C GLY A 463 -27.75 56.68 -12.15
N VAL A 464 -26.52 56.47 -12.70
CA VAL A 464 -26.26 56.25 -14.13
C VAL A 464 -26.32 54.74 -14.51
N ILE A 465 -26.03 53.86 -13.53
CA ILE A 465 -25.94 52.39 -13.73
C ILE A 465 -27.08 51.73 -12.92
N SER A 466 -27.69 50.69 -13.48
CA SER A 466 -28.77 49.93 -12.84
C SER A 466 -28.26 48.98 -11.75
N SER A 467 -29.13 48.60 -10.81
CA SER A 467 -28.84 47.59 -9.80
C SER A 467 -28.47 46.22 -10.42
N THR A 468 -29.03 45.89 -11.60
CA THR A 468 -28.73 44.66 -12.33
C THR A 468 -27.29 44.66 -12.87
N ASP A 469 -26.79 45.81 -13.35
CA ASP A 469 -25.44 45.94 -13.87
C ASP A 469 -24.41 45.86 -12.72
N VAL A 470 -24.74 46.43 -11.53
CA VAL A 470 -23.90 46.26 -10.33
C VAL A 470 -23.84 44.81 -9.90
N LEU A 471 -24.97 44.08 -9.89
CA LEU A 471 -24.98 42.64 -9.62
C LEU A 471 -24.13 41.88 -10.62
N GLY A 472 -24.17 42.23 -11.90
CA GLY A 472 -23.34 41.65 -12.95
C GLY A 472 -21.85 41.85 -12.66
N ALA A 473 -21.46 43.10 -12.31
CA ALA A 473 -20.09 43.44 -11.98
C ALA A 473 -19.58 42.73 -10.68
N GLN A 474 -20.43 42.64 -9.63
CA GLN A 474 -20.16 41.92 -8.41
C GLN A 474 -19.96 40.42 -8.67
N THR A 475 -20.80 39.83 -9.54
CA THR A 475 -20.69 38.42 -9.92
C THR A 475 -19.41 38.15 -10.70
N ALA A 476 -19.08 38.98 -11.68
CA ALA A 476 -17.85 38.87 -12.48
C ALA A 476 -16.62 38.98 -11.58
N TRP A 477 -16.63 39.88 -10.60
CA TRP A 477 -15.54 39.98 -9.62
C TRP A 477 -15.42 38.72 -8.76
N TYR A 478 -16.54 38.18 -8.25
CA TYR A 478 -16.55 36.96 -7.46
C TYR A 478 -16.00 35.77 -8.25
N GLU A 479 -16.42 35.61 -9.51
CA GLU A 479 -15.96 34.56 -10.40
C GLU A 479 -14.46 34.70 -10.73
N ALA A 480 -13.99 35.94 -11.02
CA ALA A 480 -12.58 36.18 -11.30
C ALA A 480 -11.69 35.90 -10.09
N GLN A 481 -12.12 36.26 -8.87
CA GLN A 481 -11.42 35.92 -7.63
C GLN A 481 -11.39 34.42 -7.38
N SER A 482 -12.51 33.73 -7.60
CA SER A 482 -12.57 32.27 -7.45
C SER A 482 -11.64 31.58 -8.44
N GLN A 483 -11.62 32.02 -9.71
CA GLN A 483 -10.73 31.51 -10.74
C GLN A 483 -9.25 31.76 -10.41
N LYS A 484 -8.91 32.91 -9.80
CA LYS A 484 -7.54 33.20 -9.35
C LYS A 484 -7.12 32.20 -8.26
N ILE A 485 -7.94 31.98 -7.23
CA ILE A 485 -7.66 31.00 -6.16
C ILE A 485 -7.44 29.61 -6.74
N ASP A 486 -8.31 29.19 -7.68
CA ASP A 486 -8.17 27.87 -8.33
C ASP A 486 -6.88 27.76 -9.13
N ALA A 487 -6.55 28.80 -9.91
CA ALA A 487 -5.32 28.84 -10.70
C ALA A 487 -4.03 28.83 -9.85
N GLU A 488 -4.03 29.51 -8.71
CA GLU A 488 -2.90 29.50 -7.76
C GLU A 488 -2.65 28.08 -7.20
N VAL A 489 -3.72 27.40 -6.79
CA VAL A 489 -3.61 26.01 -6.28
C VAL A 489 -3.26 25.04 -7.42
N GLU A 490 -3.86 25.19 -8.63
CA GLU A 490 -3.56 24.36 -9.79
C GLU A 490 -2.08 24.49 -10.18
N ALA A 491 -1.51 25.70 -10.15
CA ALA A 491 -0.10 25.91 -10.43
C ALA A 491 0.79 25.16 -9.45
N ARG A 492 0.54 25.25 -8.13
CA ARG A 492 1.30 24.49 -7.12
C ARG A 492 1.17 22.98 -7.29
N MET A 493 -0.06 22.50 -7.47
CA MET A 493 -0.32 21.07 -7.62
C MET A 493 0.28 20.48 -8.90
N SER A 494 0.36 21.27 -9.99
CA SER A 494 1.00 20.83 -11.22
C SER A 494 2.52 20.66 -11.06
N HIS A 495 3.18 21.57 -10.33
CA HIS A 495 4.61 21.43 -9.99
C HIS A 495 4.86 20.21 -9.10
N LEU A 496 4.04 20.01 -8.07
CA LEU A 496 4.14 18.83 -7.20
C LEU A 496 3.90 17.53 -7.99
N GLY A 497 2.92 17.54 -8.91
CA GLY A 497 2.64 16.43 -9.81
C GLY A 497 3.84 16.09 -10.72
N LEU A 498 4.56 17.10 -11.21
CA LEU A 498 5.78 16.91 -11.99
C LEU A 498 6.90 16.30 -11.12
N ARG A 499 7.12 16.81 -9.90
CA ARG A 499 8.10 16.23 -8.96
C ARG A 499 7.79 14.76 -8.63
N LYS A 500 6.50 14.44 -8.44
CA LYS A 500 6.06 13.05 -8.28
C LYS A 500 6.37 12.20 -9.50
N ALA A 501 6.05 12.70 -10.69
CA ALA A 501 6.31 11.98 -11.94
C ALA A 501 7.80 11.74 -12.19
N LEU A 502 8.66 12.62 -11.71
CA LEU A 502 10.13 12.49 -11.75
C LEU A 502 10.71 11.66 -10.60
N GLY A 503 9.91 11.22 -9.61
CA GLY A 503 10.36 10.43 -8.46
C GLY A 503 11.25 11.21 -7.48
N VAL A 504 11.05 12.53 -7.37
CA VAL A 504 11.81 13.41 -6.47
C VAL A 504 10.98 14.01 -5.33
N ILE A 505 9.81 13.42 -5.07
CA ILE A 505 8.93 13.84 -3.97
C ILE A 505 9.49 13.31 -2.64
N GLY A 506 9.59 14.17 -1.62
CA GLY A 506 10.07 13.76 -0.29
C GLY A 506 11.58 13.50 -0.18
N LYS A 507 12.34 13.81 -1.24
CA LYS A 507 13.82 13.73 -1.26
C LYS A 507 14.43 15.11 -1.13
#